data_a79c6f56137bf9d08f2b286d31e31450
#
_entry.id   a79c6f56137bf9d08f2b286d31e31450
#
_cell.length_a   1.000
_cell.length_b   1.000
_cell.length_c   1.000
_cell.angle_alpha   90.00
_cell.angle_beta   90.00
_cell.angle_gamma   90.00
#
_symmetry.space_group_name_H-M   'P 1'
#
loop_
_entity.id
_entity.type
_entity.pdbx_description
1 polymer ?
#
loop_
_entity_poly.entity_id
_entity_poly.type
_entity_poly.pdbx_seq_one_letter_code
_entity_poly.pdbx_strand_id
1 'polypeptide(L)'
;MIDKNPARLRRARQTRLKIREIGAVRLTVHRTNGHIYAQITSPSGDKVLASASSLEKDLRAKLKNGGNKGAAEAVGQRIAEKAKAAGIERVAFDRAGYRYHGRVKALADAARAGGLKF
;
A
#
# COMPACT_ATOMS: atom_id res chain seq x y z
N MET A 1 6.81 -8.41 -14.01
CA MET A 1 7.10 -7.15 -14.71
C MET A 1 8.35 -6.51 -14.14
N ILE A 2 9.30 -6.17 -14.99
CA ILE A 2 10.55 -5.54 -14.56
C ILE A 2 10.36 -4.03 -14.52
N ASP A 3 10.62 -3.42 -13.37
CA ASP A 3 10.58 -1.98 -13.22
C ASP A 3 11.89 -1.39 -13.72
N LYS A 4 11.80 -0.57 -14.76
CA LYS A 4 12.97 0.03 -15.42
C LYS A 4 13.27 1.45 -14.96
N ASN A 5 12.58 1.96 -13.92
CA ASN A 5 12.82 3.31 -13.42
C ASN A 5 13.82 3.30 -12.27
N PRO A 6 15.13 3.51 -12.54
CA PRO A 6 16.16 3.45 -11.49
C PRO A 6 16.05 4.57 -10.45
N ALA A 7 15.54 5.74 -10.85
CA ALA A 7 15.33 6.84 -9.89
C ALA A 7 14.25 6.48 -8.86
N ARG A 8 13.13 5.88 -9.31
CA ARG A 8 12.07 5.42 -8.42
C ARG A 8 12.59 4.33 -7.48
N LEU A 9 13.31 3.35 -8.00
CA LEU A 9 13.86 2.26 -7.20
C LEU A 9 14.84 2.78 -6.13
N ARG A 10 15.65 3.79 -6.47
CA ARG A 10 16.56 4.44 -5.52
C ARG A 10 15.81 5.10 -4.37
N ARG A 11 14.74 5.85 -4.67
CA ARG A 11 13.90 6.47 -3.64
C ARG A 11 13.26 5.44 -2.74
N ALA A 12 12.75 4.35 -3.32
CA ALA A 12 12.15 3.26 -2.57
C ALA A 12 13.15 2.61 -1.62
N ARG A 13 14.37 2.38 -2.08
CA ARG A 13 15.43 1.78 -1.28
C ARG A 13 15.79 2.62 -0.06
N GLN A 14 15.93 3.93 -0.23
CA GLN A 14 16.23 4.84 0.87
C GLN A 14 15.15 4.79 1.95
N THR A 15 13.88 4.85 1.54
CA THR A 15 12.75 4.76 2.45
C THR A 15 12.73 3.43 3.21
N ARG A 16 12.95 2.33 2.50
CA ARG A 16 12.94 0.98 3.09
C ARG A 16 14.06 0.76 4.09
N LEU A 17 15.26 1.29 3.81
CA LEU A 17 16.38 1.22 4.75
C LEU A 17 16.05 1.96 6.04
N LYS A 18 15.47 3.15 5.93
CA LYS A 18 15.07 3.93 7.09
C LYS A 18 13.99 3.24 7.92
N ILE A 19 12.99 2.66 7.27
CA ILE A 19 11.93 1.91 7.93
C ILE A 19 12.50 0.70 8.67
N ARG A 20 13.44 0.00 8.06
CA ARG A 20 14.11 -1.14 8.68
C ARG A 20 14.88 -0.74 9.94
N GLU A 21 15.56 0.40 9.93
CA GLU A 21 16.25 0.93 11.12
C GLU A 21 15.28 1.19 12.27
N ILE A 22 14.10 1.72 11.97
CA ILE A 22 13.07 2.00 12.96
C ILE A 22 12.43 0.70 13.49
N GLY A 23 12.47 -0.37 12.69
CA GLY A 23 11.84 -1.64 13.04
C GLY A 23 10.33 -1.63 12.97
N ALA A 24 9.75 -0.78 12.13
CA ALA A 24 8.30 -0.62 12.00
C ALA A 24 7.69 -1.63 11.02
N VAL A 25 6.45 -2.02 11.30
CA VAL A 25 5.61 -2.73 10.33
C VAL A 25 5.36 -1.80 9.14
N ARG A 26 5.47 -2.32 7.95
CA ARG A 26 5.51 -1.51 6.73
C ARG A 26 4.25 -1.71 5.88
N LEU A 27 3.63 -0.60 5.49
CA LEU A 27 2.56 -0.59 4.48
C LEU A 27 3.19 -0.19 3.15
N THR A 28 3.25 -1.12 2.21
CA THR A 28 3.82 -0.91 0.89
C THR A 28 2.72 -0.83 -0.16
N VAL A 29 2.82 0.16 -1.05
CA VAL A 29 1.91 0.34 -2.18
C VAL A 29 2.62 -0.03 -3.47
N HIS A 30 1.94 -0.75 -4.34
CA HIS A 30 2.39 -1.02 -5.70
C HIS A 30 1.25 -0.72 -6.67
N ARG A 31 1.57 -0.08 -7.79
CA ARG A 31 0.56 0.27 -8.78
C ARG A 31 0.98 -0.12 -10.18
N THR A 32 -0.01 -0.54 -10.97
CA THR A 32 0.11 -0.72 -12.41
C THR A 32 -0.94 0.17 -13.09
N ASN A 33 -0.97 0.19 -14.42
CA ASN A 33 -1.98 0.98 -15.14
C ASN A 33 -3.41 0.53 -14.82
N GLY A 34 -3.62 -0.76 -14.63
CA GLY A 34 -4.96 -1.32 -14.43
C GLY A 34 -5.34 -1.62 -12.99
N HIS A 35 -4.37 -1.64 -12.08
CA HIS A 35 -4.63 -2.08 -10.71
C HIS A 35 -3.74 -1.39 -9.68
N ILE A 36 -4.13 -1.48 -8.41
CA ILE A 36 -3.34 -0.99 -7.29
C ILE A 36 -3.36 -2.03 -6.18
N TYR A 37 -2.25 -2.15 -5.47
CA TYR A 37 -2.00 -3.16 -4.45
C TYR A 37 -1.48 -2.52 -3.18
N ALA A 38 -1.87 -3.06 -2.02
CA ALA A 38 -1.34 -2.67 -0.74
C ALA A 38 -0.97 -3.92 0.05
N GLN A 39 0.19 -3.90 0.70
CA GLN A 39 0.67 -4.99 1.54
C GLN A 39 1.19 -4.44 2.85
N ILE A 40 0.86 -5.12 3.95
CA ILE A 40 1.48 -4.85 5.24
C ILE A 40 2.44 -5.99 5.52
N THR A 41 3.71 -5.66 5.67
CA THR A 41 4.77 -6.64 5.88
C THR A 41 5.41 -6.45 7.24
N SER A 42 6.08 -7.50 7.73
CA SER A 42 6.88 -7.44 8.94
C SER A 42 8.02 -6.42 8.79
N PRO A 43 8.64 -5.95 9.90
CA PRO A 43 9.75 -4.99 9.82
C PRO A 43 10.90 -5.43 8.94
N SER A 44 11.18 -6.73 8.87
CA SER A 44 12.21 -7.29 7.99
C SER A 44 11.78 -7.39 6.53
N GLY A 45 10.46 -7.32 6.27
CA GLY A 45 9.91 -7.40 4.92
C GLY A 45 9.75 -8.81 4.37
N ASP A 46 10.02 -9.84 5.18
CA ASP A 46 9.99 -11.24 4.74
C ASP A 46 8.63 -11.92 4.92
N LYS A 47 7.72 -11.32 5.70
CA LYS A 47 6.38 -11.86 5.91
C LYS A 47 5.32 -10.85 5.54
N VAL A 48 4.31 -11.27 4.78
CA VAL A 48 3.13 -10.47 4.48
C VAL A 48 2.09 -10.74 5.57
N LEU A 49 1.76 -9.71 6.33
CA LEU A 49 0.80 -9.80 7.44
C LEU A 49 -0.64 -9.56 6.97
N ALA A 50 -0.80 -8.69 5.98
CA ALA A 50 -2.09 -8.41 5.35
C ALA A 50 -1.87 -7.90 3.95
N SER A 51 -2.81 -8.14 3.05
CA SER A 51 -2.74 -7.62 1.68
C SER A 51 -4.13 -7.31 1.15
N ALA A 52 -4.21 -6.30 0.29
CA ALA A 52 -5.43 -5.92 -0.40
C ALA A 52 -5.08 -5.44 -1.80
N SER A 53 -5.98 -5.65 -2.75
CA SER A 53 -5.78 -5.17 -4.11
C SER A 53 -7.11 -4.96 -4.83
N SER A 54 -7.10 -4.16 -5.89
CA SER A 54 -8.26 -3.99 -6.76
C SER A 54 -8.61 -5.26 -7.54
N LEU A 55 -7.72 -6.27 -7.51
CA LEU A 55 -7.98 -7.58 -8.11
C LEU A 55 -8.84 -8.49 -7.23
N GLU A 56 -9.05 -8.16 -5.96
CA GLU A 56 -9.87 -8.96 -5.08
C GLU A 56 -11.29 -9.09 -5.65
N LYS A 57 -11.85 -10.29 -5.59
CA LYS A 57 -13.09 -10.65 -6.25
C LYS A 57 -14.25 -9.72 -5.88
N ASP A 58 -14.41 -9.41 -4.61
CA ASP A 58 -15.50 -8.55 -4.13
C ASP A 58 -15.29 -7.08 -4.50
N LEU A 59 -14.04 -6.57 -4.48
CA LEU A 59 -13.73 -5.23 -4.93
C LEU A 59 -13.87 -5.11 -6.45
N ARG A 60 -13.36 -6.09 -7.17
CA ARG A 60 -13.41 -6.13 -8.62
C ARG A 60 -14.83 -6.09 -9.17
N ALA A 61 -15.78 -6.73 -8.48
CA ALA A 61 -17.18 -6.73 -8.86
C ALA A 61 -17.83 -5.35 -8.71
N LYS A 62 -17.33 -4.51 -7.78
CA LYS A 62 -17.86 -3.18 -7.51
C LYS A 62 -17.19 -2.08 -8.33
N LEU A 63 -15.98 -2.33 -8.83
CA LEU A 63 -15.17 -1.33 -9.50
C LEU A 63 -15.25 -1.51 -11.02
N LYS A 64 -15.52 -0.43 -11.75
CA LYS A 64 -15.48 -0.43 -13.20
C LYS A 64 -14.05 -0.45 -13.72
N ASN A 65 -13.12 0.15 -12.98
CA ASN A 65 -11.72 0.28 -13.33
C ASN A 65 -10.87 0.16 -12.07
N GLY A 66 -9.94 -0.78 -12.06
CA GLY A 66 -9.02 -0.99 -10.93
C GLY A 66 -7.87 0.00 -10.87
N GLY A 67 -7.72 0.88 -11.86
CA GLY A 67 -6.60 1.80 -11.99
C GLY A 67 -6.91 3.26 -11.68
N ASN A 68 -8.06 3.57 -11.08
CA ASN A 68 -8.43 4.96 -10.77
C ASN A 68 -8.35 5.26 -9.26
N LYS A 69 -8.63 6.53 -8.89
CA LYS A 69 -8.61 6.96 -7.49
C LYS A 69 -9.66 6.25 -6.63
N GLY A 70 -10.83 5.99 -7.19
CA GLY A 70 -11.89 5.26 -6.50
C GLY A 70 -11.47 3.85 -6.13
N ALA A 71 -10.76 3.17 -7.03
CA ALA A 71 -10.20 1.86 -6.74
C ALA A 71 -9.13 1.93 -5.63
N ALA A 72 -8.29 2.96 -5.65
CA ALA A 72 -7.28 3.17 -4.63
C ALA A 72 -7.90 3.42 -3.25
N GLU A 73 -8.98 4.20 -3.18
CA GLU A 73 -9.72 4.41 -1.94
C GLU A 73 -10.30 3.12 -1.39
N ALA A 74 -10.89 2.30 -2.26
CA ALA A 74 -11.46 1.01 -1.88
C ALA A 74 -10.37 0.06 -1.34
N VAL A 75 -9.22 0.02 -1.97
CA VAL A 75 -8.08 -0.79 -1.51
C VAL A 75 -7.55 -0.26 -0.17
N GLY A 76 -7.47 1.05 0.00
CA GLY A 76 -7.06 1.68 1.27
C GLY A 76 -7.99 1.30 2.42
N GLN A 77 -9.29 1.36 2.20
CA GLN A 77 -10.27 0.95 3.19
C GLN A 77 -10.14 -0.55 3.53
N ARG A 78 -9.95 -1.37 2.51
CA ARG A 78 -9.80 -2.82 2.69
C ARG A 78 -8.55 -3.17 3.48
N ILE A 79 -7.41 -2.54 3.19
CA ILE A 79 -6.17 -2.81 3.92
C ILE A 79 -6.27 -2.35 5.38
N ALA A 80 -6.97 -1.25 5.63
CA ALA A 80 -7.22 -0.78 7.00
C ALA A 80 -8.09 -1.77 7.79
N GLU A 81 -9.14 -2.31 7.17
CA GLU A 81 -9.99 -3.34 7.78
C GLU A 81 -9.18 -4.60 8.12
N LYS A 82 -8.36 -5.07 7.18
CA LYS A 82 -7.53 -6.26 7.38
C LYS A 82 -6.47 -6.03 8.46
N ALA A 83 -5.88 -4.85 8.51
CA ALA A 83 -4.92 -4.48 9.55
C ALA A 83 -5.57 -4.49 10.93
N LYS A 84 -6.76 -3.92 11.05
CA LYS A 84 -7.52 -3.90 12.29
C LYS A 84 -7.84 -5.32 12.77
N ALA A 85 -8.27 -6.19 11.86
CA ALA A 85 -8.55 -7.59 12.17
C ALA A 85 -7.29 -8.33 12.63
N ALA A 86 -6.11 -7.94 12.15
CA ALA A 86 -4.82 -8.51 12.55
C ALA A 86 -4.21 -7.83 13.79
N GLY A 87 -4.87 -6.83 14.37
CA GLY A 87 -4.37 -6.11 15.53
C GLY A 87 -3.29 -5.08 15.22
N ILE A 88 -3.18 -4.65 13.96
CA ILE A 88 -2.18 -3.68 13.52
C ILE A 88 -2.80 -2.28 13.51
N GLU A 89 -2.22 -1.35 14.27
CA GLU A 89 -2.68 0.03 14.34
C GLU A 89 -1.73 1.01 13.64
N ARG A 90 -0.42 0.80 13.82
CA ARG A 90 0.60 1.70 13.28
C ARG A 90 1.44 1.00 12.23
N VAL A 91 1.72 1.73 11.16
CA VAL A 91 2.57 1.26 10.07
C VAL A 91 3.48 2.39 9.61
N ALA A 92 4.61 2.05 9.00
CA ALA A 92 5.42 3.00 8.27
C ALA A 92 5.01 2.91 6.80
N PHE A 93 4.69 4.05 6.19
CA PHE A 93 4.24 4.08 4.82
C PHE A 93 5.41 4.02 3.84
N ASP A 94 5.45 2.94 3.03
CA ASP A 94 6.41 2.77 1.95
C ASP A 94 5.66 2.88 0.61
N ARG A 95 5.76 4.03 -0.02
CA ARG A 95 5.13 4.27 -1.32
C ARG A 95 5.91 3.68 -2.50
N ALA A 96 6.91 2.84 -2.23
CA ALA A 96 7.74 2.16 -3.24
C ALA A 96 8.40 3.13 -4.24
N GLY A 97 8.70 4.35 -3.81
CA GLY A 97 9.29 5.38 -4.65
C GLY A 97 8.32 6.11 -5.58
N TYR A 98 7.04 5.75 -5.59
CA TYR A 98 6.02 6.48 -6.34
C TYR A 98 5.77 7.84 -5.69
N ARG A 99 5.35 8.81 -6.48
CA ARG A 99 5.00 10.13 -5.95
C ARG A 99 3.76 10.02 -5.06
N TYR A 100 3.75 10.78 -3.96
CA TYR A 100 2.60 10.87 -3.06
C TYR A 100 1.54 11.76 -3.71
N HIS A 101 0.87 11.20 -4.72
CA HIS A 101 -0.09 11.92 -5.55
C HIS A 101 -1.08 10.92 -6.18
N GLY A 102 -2.24 11.41 -6.57
CA GLY A 102 -3.25 10.62 -7.26
C GLY A 102 -3.66 9.37 -6.50
N ARG A 103 -3.49 8.20 -7.11
CA ARG A 103 -3.90 6.93 -6.55
C ARG A 103 -3.18 6.58 -5.25
N VAL A 104 -1.90 6.86 -5.17
CA VAL A 104 -1.10 6.58 -3.96
C VAL A 104 -1.61 7.39 -2.78
N LYS A 105 -1.87 8.68 -2.99
CA LYS A 105 -2.44 9.56 -1.98
C LYS A 105 -3.85 9.11 -1.59
N ALA A 106 -4.70 8.77 -2.55
CA ALA A 106 -6.06 8.33 -2.30
C ALA A 106 -6.09 7.08 -1.42
N LEU A 107 -5.22 6.11 -1.70
CA LEU A 107 -5.09 4.90 -0.89
C LEU A 107 -4.65 5.23 0.53
N ALA A 108 -3.63 6.07 0.68
CA ALA A 108 -3.10 6.45 1.99
C ALA A 108 -4.14 7.19 2.82
N ASP A 109 -4.86 8.15 2.23
CA ASP A 109 -5.90 8.91 2.91
C ASP A 109 -7.05 7.98 3.37
N ALA A 110 -7.46 7.04 2.52
CA ALA A 110 -8.50 6.07 2.85
C ALA A 110 -8.07 5.13 3.97
N ALA A 111 -6.82 4.68 3.96
CA ALA A 111 -6.28 3.82 5.02
C ALA A 111 -6.22 4.56 6.36
N ARG A 112 -5.82 5.83 6.36
CA ARG A 112 -5.84 6.67 7.56
C ARG A 112 -7.25 6.89 8.08
N ALA A 113 -8.21 7.15 7.20
CA ALA A 113 -9.61 7.30 7.55
C ALA A 113 -10.17 6.00 8.15
N GLY A 114 -9.66 4.86 7.75
CA GLY A 114 -10.04 3.54 8.27
C GLY A 114 -9.38 3.18 9.60
N GLY A 115 -8.51 4.04 10.13
CA GLY A 115 -7.90 3.86 11.45
C GLY A 115 -6.42 3.55 11.48
N LEU A 116 -5.76 3.35 10.34
CA LEU A 116 -4.31 3.15 10.32
C LEU A 116 -3.58 4.46 10.64
N LYS A 117 -2.53 4.36 11.42
CA LYS A 117 -1.71 5.50 11.84
C LYS A 117 -0.35 5.46 11.14
N PHE A 118 -0.08 6.48 10.38
CA PHE A 118 1.22 6.67 9.72
C PHE A 118 1.38 8.10 9.23
#